data_beb1dfa2d122da490024f625e0fcd077
#
_entry.id   beb1dfa2d122da490024f625e0fcd077
#
_cell.length_a   1.000
_cell.length_b   1.000
_cell.length_c   1.000
_cell.angle_alpha   90.00
_cell.angle_beta   90.00
_cell.angle_gamma   90.00
#
_symmetry.space_group_name_H-M   'P 1'
#
loop_
_entity.id
_entity.type
_entity.pdbx_description
1 polymer ?
#
loop_
_entity_poly.entity_id
_entity_poly.type
_entity_poly.pdbx_seq_one_letter_code
_entity_poly.pdbx_strand_id
1 'polypeptide(L)'
;GSLIISKRGTMFKNHIFRKSLPILAVVMSAIFWVADSVIDFYLLDEGESFFQALYAPEAVELWMRALVVVMMIIFSIYARKLLSAQENISDELTIYKNNLELLVEERTRKLEKVNVSLKEEIIQRKEIEKKLEHLATIDPLTLLHNRRKFDQLFDYEIEKDRRYQLGLSLIYCDIDNFKNINDTYGHEVGDDILITFATLLKKSLRESDMVARWGGEEFVVLIPSKTAVVAAKIAEKMRKSVEANEFANVGTVTASFGVTHYLNGDNKKTMIKRADEALY
;
A
#
# COMPACT_ATOMS: atom_id res chain seq x y z
N GLY A 1 -32.84 -18.63 -2.67
CA GLY A 1 -34.15 -19.33 -2.58
C GLY A 1 -34.03 -20.86 -2.54
N SER A 2 -33.14 -21.48 -3.29
CA SER A 2 -33.02 -22.94 -3.43
C SER A 2 -32.41 -23.65 -2.21
N LEU A 3 -31.51 -23.02 -1.48
CA LEU A 3 -30.85 -23.62 -0.30
C LEU A 3 -31.77 -23.72 0.92
N ILE A 4 -32.71 -22.78 1.08
CA ILE A 4 -33.67 -22.76 2.18
C ILE A 4 -34.74 -23.86 2.01
N ILE A 5 -35.16 -24.13 0.79
CA ILE A 5 -36.12 -25.17 0.46
C ILE A 5 -35.50 -26.56 0.67
N SER A 6 -34.26 -26.77 0.29
CA SER A 6 -33.52 -28.03 0.52
C SER A 6 -33.35 -28.34 2.02
N LYS A 7 -33.01 -27.35 2.86
CA LYS A 7 -32.85 -27.52 4.32
C LYS A 7 -34.16 -27.84 5.02
N ARG A 8 -35.30 -27.24 4.64
CA ARG A 8 -36.61 -27.56 5.21
C ARG A 8 -37.03 -28.99 4.87
N GLY A 9 -36.75 -29.48 3.69
CA GLY A 9 -37.08 -30.85 3.28
C GLY A 9 -36.29 -31.91 4.06
N THR A 10 -35.00 -31.69 4.32
CA THR A 10 -34.14 -32.58 5.13
C THR A 10 -34.50 -32.55 6.60
N MET A 11 -34.80 -31.39 7.17
CA MET A 11 -35.25 -31.24 8.57
C MET A 11 -36.56 -31.96 8.84
N PHE A 12 -37.52 -31.86 7.90
CA PHE A 12 -38.83 -32.54 8.03
C PHE A 12 -38.68 -34.07 7.91
N LYS A 13 -37.83 -34.57 7.01
CA LYS A 13 -37.50 -36.00 6.89
C LYS A 13 -36.88 -36.57 8.17
N ASN A 14 -35.89 -35.86 8.73
CA ASN A 14 -35.19 -36.31 9.94
C ASN A 14 -36.12 -36.33 11.17
N HIS A 15 -37.02 -35.35 11.30
CA HIS A 15 -38.00 -35.30 12.37
C HIS A 15 -39.01 -36.46 12.32
N ILE A 16 -39.50 -36.82 11.12
CA ILE A 16 -40.38 -37.96 10.92
C ILE A 16 -39.62 -39.25 11.24
N PHE A 17 -38.42 -39.42 10.72
CA PHE A 17 -37.58 -40.61 10.95
C PHE A 17 -37.29 -40.80 12.46
N ARG A 18 -36.98 -39.75 13.17
CA ARG A 18 -36.75 -39.77 14.65
C ARG A 18 -37.98 -40.20 15.46
N LYS A 19 -39.19 -39.76 15.04
CA LYS A 19 -40.44 -40.19 15.67
C LYS A 19 -40.78 -41.62 15.36
N SER A 20 -40.42 -42.13 14.19
CA SER A 20 -40.71 -43.50 13.77
C SER A 20 -39.73 -44.57 14.30
N LEU A 21 -38.53 -44.16 14.77
CA LEU A 21 -37.50 -45.08 15.29
C LEU A 21 -38.00 -46.06 16.35
N PRO A 22 -38.78 -45.67 17.40
CA PRO A 22 -39.33 -46.62 18.36
C PRO A 22 -40.39 -47.54 17.74
N ILE A 23 -41.19 -46.98 16.82
CA ILE A 23 -42.21 -47.77 16.11
C ILE A 23 -41.51 -48.81 15.22
N LEU A 24 -40.44 -48.41 14.52
CA LEU A 24 -39.63 -49.30 13.69
C LEU A 24 -39.00 -50.41 14.56
N ALA A 25 -38.48 -50.08 15.72
CA ALA A 25 -37.94 -51.07 16.65
C ALA A 25 -38.97 -52.11 17.06
N VAL A 26 -40.21 -51.68 17.38
CA VAL A 26 -41.30 -52.61 17.72
C VAL A 26 -41.69 -53.48 16.54
N VAL A 27 -41.80 -52.90 15.32
CA VAL A 27 -42.12 -53.62 14.10
C VAL A 27 -41.01 -54.66 13.76
N MET A 28 -39.76 -54.28 13.84
CA MET A 28 -38.62 -55.17 13.64
C MET A 28 -38.56 -56.29 14.68
N SER A 29 -38.89 -56.00 15.93
CA SER A 29 -38.98 -57.04 16.97
C SER A 29 -40.12 -58.04 16.69
N ALA A 30 -41.26 -57.57 16.22
CA ALA A 30 -42.38 -58.45 15.84
C ALA A 30 -42.00 -59.33 14.59
N ILE A 31 -41.34 -58.75 13.59
CA ILE A 31 -40.84 -59.49 12.43
C ILE A 31 -39.81 -60.54 12.87
N PHE A 32 -38.90 -60.20 13.75
CA PHE A 32 -37.92 -61.14 14.29
C PHE A 32 -38.62 -62.30 15.03
N TRP A 33 -39.60 -61.99 15.88
CA TRP A 33 -40.38 -63.01 16.58
C TRP A 33 -41.05 -64.00 15.63
N VAL A 34 -41.69 -63.51 14.57
CA VAL A 34 -42.34 -64.37 13.54
C VAL A 34 -41.32 -65.19 12.77
N ALA A 35 -40.18 -64.53 12.36
CA ALA A 35 -39.11 -65.21 11.61
C ALA A 35 -38.47 -66.35 12.42
N ASP A 36 -38.21 -66.12 13.69
CA ASP A 36 -37.66 -67.08 14.62
C ASP A 36 -38.62 -68.28 14.78
N SER A 37 -39.92 -68.04 14.96
CA SER A 37 -40.94 -69.08 15.00
C SER A 37 -41.07 -69.90 13.70
N VAL A 38 -40.83 -69.26 12.55
CA VAL A 38 -40.78 -69.96 11.24
C VAL A 38 -39.52 -70.84 11.15
N ILE A 39 -38.39 -70.40 11.64
CA ILE A 39 -37.12 -71.18 11.68
C ILE A 39 -37.29 -72.40 12.56
N ASP A 40 -37.85 -72.24 13.76
CA ASP A 40 -38.11 -73.31 14.72
C ASP A 40 -39.03 -74.37 14.10
N PHE A 41 -40.12 -73.97 13.46
CA PHE A 41 -41.06 -74.85 12.79
C PHE A 41 -40.50 -75.66 11.58
N TYR A 42 -39.68 -75.00 10.70
CA TYR A 42 -39.17 -75.64 9.50
C TYR A 42 -37.84 -76.34 9.60
N LEU A 43 -36.96 -75.93 10.53
CA LEU A 43 -35.56 -76.42 10.61
C LEU A 43 -35.35 -77.35 11.78
N LEU A 44 -36.09 -77.22 12.90
CA LEU A 44 -35.85 -78.05 14.07
C LEU A 44 -36.75 -79.26 14.16
N ASP A 45 -37.78 -79.39 13.35
CA ASP A 45 -38.69 -80.55 13.16
C ASP A 45 -39.17 -81.23 14.46
N GLU A 46 -39.53 -80.41 15.46
CA GLU A 46 -39.94 -80.90 16.80
C GLU A 46 -41.40 -81.34 16.85
N GLY A 47 -42.10 -81.45 15.72
CA GLY A 47 -43.49 -81.97 15.65
C GLY A 47 -44.55 -81.03 16.16
N GLU A 48 -44.19 -79.82 16.54
CA GLU A 48 -45.09 -78.77 17.00
C GLU A 48 -45.77 -78.04 15.89
N SER A 49 -47.02 -77.57 16.11
CA SER A 49 -47.64 -76.70 15.09
C SER A 49 -47.02 -75.29 15.13
N PHE A 50 -46.94 -74.62 13.96
CA PHE A 50 -46.43 -73.24 13.79
C PHE A 50 -47.06 -72.26 14.84
N PHE A 51 -48.34 -72.44 15.11
CA PHE A 51 -49.01 -71.62 16.10
C PHE A 51 -48.52 -71.87 17.52
N GLN A 52 -48.10 -73.12 17.86
CA GLN A 52 -47.52 -73.45 19.14
C GLN A 52 -46.20 -72.86 19.37
N ALA A 53 -45.28 -72.92 18.37
CA ALA A 53 -43.99 -72.24 18.40
C ALA A 53 -44.13 -70.71 18.48
N LEU A 54 -45.15 -70.12 17.85
CA LEU A 54 -45.44 -68.68 17.90
C LEU A 54 -45.97 -68.19 19.22
N TYR A 55 -46.94 -68.93 19.84
CA TYR A 55 -47.71 -68.49 21.02
C TYR A 55 -47.31 -69.13 22.34
N ALA A 56 -46.64 -70.30 22.28
CA ALA A 56 -46.21 -71.04 23.46
C ALA A 56 -44.74 -71.51 23.33
N PRO A 57 -43.80 -70.62 23.10
CA PRO A 57 -42.35 -70.96 23.00
C PRO A 57 -41.82 -71.54 24.30
N GLU A 58 -40.79 -72.40 24.23
CA GLU A 58 -40.08 -72.83 25.42
C GLU A 58 -39.53 -71.66 26.27
N ALA A 59 -39.33 -71.85 27.54
CA ALA A 59 -38.94 -70.77 28.44
C ALA A 59 -37.64 -70.09 28.03
N VAL A 60 -36.68 -70.80 27.45
CA VAL A 60 -35.38 -70.32 27.00
C VAL A 60 -35.54 -69.42 25.76
N GLU A 61 -36.38 -69.82 24.80
CA GLU A 61 -36.71 -69.04 23.59
C GLU A 61 -37.42 -67.72 23.95
N LEU A 62 -38.36 -67.80 24.90
CA LEU A 62 -39.04 -66.61 25.40
C LEU A 62 -38.09 -65.59 25.97
N TRP A 63 -37.13 -66.01 26.74
CA TRP A 63 -36.05 -65.13 27.29
C TRP A 63 -35.17 -64.55 26.19
N MET A 64 -34.76 -65.31 25.18
CA MET A 64 -33.95 -64.81 24.06
C MET A 64 -34.72 -63.78 23.24
N ARG A 65 -35.98 -64.03 22.92
CA ARG A 65 -36.89 -63.10 22.20
C ARG A 65 -37.10 -61.83 22.99
N ALA A 66 -37.33 -61.90 24.31
CA ALA A 66 -37.46 -60.75 25.21
C ALA A 66 -36.17 -59.93 25.26
N LEU A 67 -35.01 -60.56 25.26
CA LEU A 67 -33.70 -59.88 25.25
C LEU A 67 -33.49 -59.07 23.99
N VAL A 68 -33.82 -59.62 22.79
CA VAL A 68 -33.73 -58.93 21.52
C VAL A 68 -34.65 -57.70 21.47
N VAL A 69 -35.88 -57.82 21.96
CA VAL A 69 -36.83 -56.68 22.06
C VAL A 69 -36.26 -55.57 22.95
N VAL A 70 -35.75 -55.93 24.11
CA VAL A 70 -35.13 -54.97 25.04
C VAL A 70 -33.92 -54.28 24.40
N MET A 71 -33.03 -55.02 23.72
CA MET A 71 -31.88 -54.46 22.98
C MET A 71 -32.33 -53.49 21.88
N MET A 72 -33.36 -53.84 21.11
CA MET A 72 -33.91 -53.00 20.06
C MET A 72 -34.47 -51.67 20.62
N ILE A 73 -35.16 -51.73 21.76
CA ILE A 73 -35.69 -50.55 22.45
C ILE A 73 -34.53 -49.65 22.93
N ILE A 74 -33.52 -50.23 23.59
CA ILE A 74 -32.33 -49.49 24.06
C ILE A 74 -31.62 -48.84 22.90
N PHE A 75 -31.39 -49.57 21.82
CA PHE A 75 -30.76 -49.05 20.61
C PHE A 75 -31.57 -47.90 20.03
N SER A 76 -32.89 -48.03 19.93
CA SER A 76 -33.76 -46.97 19.42
C SER A 76 -33.67 -45.68 20.25
N ILE A 77 -33.66 -45.81 21.59
CA ILE A 77 -33.50 -44.66 22.50
C ILE A 77 -32.15 -44.00 22.31
N TYR A 78 -31.08 -44.81 22.23
CA TYR A 78 -29.72 -44.32 22.02
C TYR A 78 -29.56 -43.61 20.67
N ALA A 79 -30.03 -44.24 19.57
CA ALA A 79 -30.00 -43.66 18.25
C ALA A 79 -30.79 -42.33 18.18
N ARG A 80 -31.95 -42.24 18.82
CA ARG A 80 -32.70 -40.98 18.93
C ARG A 80 -31.92 -39.90 19.65
N LYS A 81 -31.25 -40.22 20.76
CA LYS A 81 -30.43 -39.29 21.55
C LYS A 81 -29.22 -38.78 20.71
N LEU A 82 -28.58 -39.67 19.99
CA LEU A 82 -27.45 -39.32 19.11
C LEU A 82 -27.88 -38.39 17.99
N LEU A 83 -28.99 -38.70 17.29
CA LEU A 83 -29.50 -37.86 16.21
C LEU A 83 -29.90 -36.48 16.70
N SER A 84 -30.53 -36.37 17.91
CA SER A 84 -30.89 -35.06 18.46
C SER A 84 -29.64 -34.23 18.84
N ALA A 85 -28.60 -34.86 19.35
CA ALA A 85 -27.35 -34.18 19.66
C ALA A 85 -26.66 -33.66 18.39
N GLN A 86 -26.67 -34.44 17.34
CA GLN A 86 -26.11 -34.04 16.03
C GLN A 86 -26.88 -32.85 15.42
N GLU A 87 -28.21 -32.84 15.49
CA GLU A 87 -29.03 -31.70 15.04
C GLU A 87 -28.67 -30.41 15.80
N ASN A 88 -28.60 -30.49 17.13
CA ASN A 88 -28.28 -29.33 17.98
C ASN A 88 -26.90 -28.75 17.63
N ILE A 89 -25.87 -29.60 17.45
CA ILE A 89 -24.54 -29.18 17.06
C ILE A 89 -24.56 -28.53 15.66
N SER A 90 -25.32 -29.10 14.71
CA SER A 90 -25.44 -28.53 13.36
C SER A 90 -26.10 -27.16 13.36
N ASP A 91 -27.12 -26.97 14.19
CA ASP A 91 -27.79 -25.67 14.31
C ASP A 91 -26.90 -24.63 14.98
N GLU A 92 -26.15 -24.99 16.02
CA GLU A 92 -25.20 -24.12 16.70
C GLU A 92 -24.06 -23.70 15.76
N LEU A 93 -23.53 -24.67 15.01
CA LEU A 93 -22.51 -24.38 13.97
C LEU A 93 -23.03 -23.42 12.89
N THR A 94 -24.28 -23.56 12.50
CA THR A 94 -24.90 -22.69 11.48
C THR A 94 -25.04 -21.26 12.02
N ILE A 95 -25.47 -21.10 13.27
CA ILE A 95 -25.57 -19.77 13.93
C ILE A 95 -24.17 -19.16 14.06
N TYR A 96 -23.19 -19.93 14.51
CA TYR A 96 -21.82 -19.47 14.66
C TYR A 96 -21.20 -19.02 13.33
N LYS A 97 -21.41 -19.81 12.27
CA LYS A 97 -20.97 -19.48 10.91
C LYS A 97 -21.58 -18.17 10.41
N ASN A 98 -22.89 -17.99 10.56
CA ASN A 98 -23.57 -16.77 10.13
C ASN A 98 -23.06 -15.53 10.88
N ASN A 99 -22.84 -15.64 12.18
CA ASN A 99 -22.29 -14.57 13.00
C ASN A 99 -20.85 -14.21 12.57
N LEU A 100 -20.04 -15.22 12.25
CA LEU A 100 -18.68 -15.01 11.76
C LEU A 100 -18.67 -14.31 10.40
N GLU A 101 -19.53 -14.72 9.47
CA GLU A 101 -19.69 -14.08 8.16
C GLU A 101 -20.06 -12.59 8.31
N LEU A 102 -21.00 -12.25 9.17
CA LEU A 102 -21.39 -10.86 9.47
C LEU A 102 -20.22 -10.06 10.05
N LEU A 103 -19.47 -10.64 10.99
CA LEU A 103 -18.32 -9.99 11.60
C LEU A 103 -17.19 -9.74 10.58
N VAL A 104 -16.94 -10.72 9.70
CA VAL A 104 -15.94 -10.58 8.62
C VAL A 104 -16.37 -9.47 7.66
N GLU A 105 -17.64 -9.43 7.27
CA GLU A 105 -18.15 -8.37 6.37
C GLU A 105 -18.04 -6.98 7.02
N GLU A 106 -18.39 -6.83 8.27
CA GLU A 106 -18.25 -5.57 9.02
C GLU A 106 -16.77 -5.12 9.09
N ARG A 107 -15.88 -6.06 9.46
CA ARG A 107 -14.45 -5.78 9.54
C ARG A 107 -13.85 -5.41 8.19
N THR A 108 -14.24 -6.10 7.12
CA THR A 108 -13.78 -5.81 5.75
C THR A 108 -14.21 -4.41 5.32
N ARG A 109 -15.47 -4.05 5.51
CA ARG A 109 -15.97 -2.70 5.22
C ARG A 109 -15.25 -1.61 6.01
N LYS A 110 -14.92 -1.88 7.27
CA LYS A 110 -14.18 -0.94 8.11
C LYS A 110 -12.75 -0.75 7.64
N LEU A 111 -12.08 -1.85 7.28
CA LEU A 111 -10.73 -1.83 6.70
C LEU A 111 -10.70 -1.07 5.37
N GLU A 112 -11.68 -1.28 4.50
CA GLU A 112 -11.77 -0.55 3.21
C GLU A 112 -11.90 0.95 3.43
N LYS A 113 -12.77 1.40 4.34
CA LYS A 113 -12.92 2.83 4.67
C LYS A 113 -11.62 3.42 5.19
N VAL A 114 -10.95 2.75 6.13
CA VAL A 114 -9.66 3.21 6.68
C VAL A 114 -8.58 3.25 5.60
N ASN A 115 -8.53 2.26 4.71
CA ASN A 115 -7.57 2.24 3.60
C ASN A 115 -7.78 3.40 2.61
N VAL A 116 -9.03 3.74 2.30
CA VAL A 116 -9.34 4.91 1.43
C VAL A 116 -8.85 6.19 2.10
N SER A 117 -9.25 6.42 3.36
CA SER A 117 -8.83 7.61 4.12
C SER A 117 -7.31 7.73 4.25
N LEU A 118 -6.61 6.62 4.51
CA LEU A 118 -5.16 6.61 4.61
C LEU A 118 -4.48 6.95 3.27
N LYS A 119 -5.01 6.46 2.16
CA LYS A 119 -4.51 6.82 0.81
C LYS A 119 -4.65 8.31 0.53
N GLU A 120 -5.80 8.90 0.88
CA GLU A 120 -6.02 10.33 0.73
C GLU A 120 -5.04 11.16 1.57
N GLU A 121 -4.81 10.77 2.84
CA GLU A 121 -3.83 11.41 3.71
C GLU A 121 -2.39 11.33 3.15
N ILE A 122 -2.00 10.18 2.62
CA ILE A 122 -0.67 10.00 1.99
C ILE A 122 -0.51 10.94 0.78
N ILE A 123 -1.54 11.09 -0.05
CA ILE A 123 -1.51 12.00 -1.21
C ILE A 123 -1.34 13.44 -0.73
N GLN A 124 -2.14 13.89 0.23
CA GLN A 124 -2.04 15.24 0.80
C GLN A 124 -0.66 15.52 1.42
N ARG A 125 -0.12 14.57 2.19
CA ARG A 125 1.23 14.71 2.78
C ARG A 125 2.30 14.87 1.70
N LYS A 126 2.25 14.08 0.63
CA LYS A 126 3.21 14.19 -0.49
C LYS A 126 3.11 15.54 -1.22
N GLU A 127 1.92 16.08 -1.37
CA GLU A 127 1.73 17.41 -1.97
C GLU A 127 2.30 18.52 -1.08
N ILE A 128 2.06 18.45 0.24
CA ILE A 128 2.60 19.40 1.20
C ILE A 128 4.14 19.29 1.22
N GLU A 129 4.69 18.10 1.24
CA GLU A 129 6.13 17.84 1.23
C GLU A 129 6.78 18.45 -0.03
N LYS A 130 6.20 18.23 -1.21
CA LYS A 130 6.67 18.85 -2.48
C LYS A 130 6.63 20.38 -2.43
N LYS A 131 5.57 20.97 -1.88
CA LYS A 131 5.46 22.42 -1.71
C LYS A 131 6.54 22.94 -0.75
N LEU A 132 6.75 22.26 0.37
CA LEU A 132 7.81 22.62 1.33
C LEU A 132 9.20 22.50 0.70
N GLU A 133 9.45 21.43 -0.07
CA GLU A 133 10.70 21.24 -0.79
C GLU A 133 10.91 22.37 -1.82
N HIS A 134 9.89 22.72 -2.59
CA HIS A 134 9.96 23.83 -3.55
C HIS A 134 10.28 25.15 -2.85
N LEU A 135 9.57 25.51 -1.79
CA LEU A 135 9.81 26.71 -1.00
C LEU A 135 11.20 26.73 -0.35
N ALA A 136 11.71 25.55 0.02
CA ALA A 136 13.01 25.42 0.67
C ALA A 136 14.19 25.43 -0.32
N THR A 137 13.95 25.25 -1.63
CA THR A 137 15.02 25.03 -2.63
C THR A 137 15.03 26.01 -3.79
N ILE A 138 13.96 26.79 -3.96
CA ILE A 138 13.81 27.78 -5.04
C ILE A 138 13.83 29.18 -4.45
N ASP A 139 14.45 30.12 -5.17
CA ASP A 139 14.37 31.54 -4.87
C ASP A 139 13.00 32.09 -5.38
N PRO A 140 12.20 32.73 -4.53
CA PRO A 140 10.82 33.09 -4.89
C PRO A 140 10.75 34.22 -5.96
N LEU A 141 11.80 35.08 -6.06
CA LEU A 141 11.85 36.16 -7.00
C LEU A 141 12.25 35.69 -8.40
N THR A 142 13.38 34.97 -8.47
CA THR A 142 14.00 34.61 -9.75
C THR A 142 13.59 33.24 -10.28
N LEU A 143 12.93 32.43 -9.46
CA LEU A 143 12.56 31.03 -9.73
C LEU A 143 13.77 30.13 -10.09
N LEU A 144 14.97 30.58 -9.78
CA LEU A 144 16.17 29.74 -9.81
C LEU A 144 16.31 28.94 -8.52
N HIS A 145 17.27 28.03 -8.47
CA HIS A 145 17.65 27.43 -7.21
C HIS A 145 18.12 28.52 -6.22
N ASN A 146 17.82 28.33 -4.95
CA ASN A 146 18.37 29.18 -3.92
C ASN A 146 19.72 28.63 -3.41
N ARG A 147 20.40 29.40 -2.55
CA ARG A 147 21.68 29.03 -1.96
C ARG A 147 21.67 27.64 -1.30
N ARG A 148 20.57 27.30 -0.59
CA ARG A 148 20.44 25.99 0.07
C ARG A 148 20.47 24.84 -0.91
N LYS A 149 19.77 24.95 -2.04
CA LYS A 149 19.77 23.93 -3.09
C LYS A 149 21.12 23.83 -3.77
N PHE A 150 21.75 24.96 -4.02
CA PHE A 150 23.11 24.99 -4.56
C PHE A 150 24.08 24.21 -3.66
N ASP A 151 24.01 24.41 -2.33
CA ASP A 151 24.88 23.73 -1.37
C ASP A 151 24.74 22.19 -1.49
N GLN A 152 23.50 21.69 -1.59
CA GLN A 152 23.24 20.26 -1.75
C GLN A 152 23.78 19.70 -3.08
N LEU A 153 23.59 20.45 -4.16
CA LEU A 153 24.03 20.03 -5.49
C LEU A 153 25.56 20.09 -5.64
N PHE A 154 26.18 21.10 -5.02
CA PHE A 154 27.63 21.22 -5.00
C PHE A 154 28.28 20.02 -4.31
N ASP A 155 27.82 19.66 -3.14
CA ASP A 155 28.35 18.51 -2.40
C ASP A 155 28.19 17.20 -3.20
N TYR A 156 27.06 17.02 -3.86
CA TYR A 156 26.80 15.88 -4.74
C TYR A 156 27.75 15.83 -5.94
N GLU A 157 27.96 16.94 -6.66
CA GLU A 157 28.83 16.99 -7.84
C GLU A 157 30.30 16.82 -7.47
N ILE A 158 30.76 17.32 -6.31
CA ILE A 158 32.11 17.06 -5.80
C ILE A 158 32.34 15.58 -5.53
N GLU A 159 31.38 14.90 -4.87
CA GLU A 159 31.52 13.47 -4.64
C GLU A 159 31.55 12.67 -5.93
N LYS A 160 30.76 13.08 -6.90
CA LYS A 160 30.71 12.47 -8.23
C LYS A 160 32.05 12.72 -8.99
N ASP A 161 32.62 13.91 -8.89
CA ASP A 161 33.93 14.22 -9.50
C ASP A 161 35.05 13.40 -8.86
N ARG A 162 35.06 13.23 -7.55
CA ARG A 162 36.03 12.38 -6.84
C ARG A 162 36.01 10.92 -7.33
N ARG A 163 34.83 10.41 -7.72
CA ARG A 163 34.70 9.03 -8.21
C ARG A 163 35.03 8.87 -9.69
N TYR A 164 34.61 9.83 -10.52
CA TYR A 164 34.59 9.68 -11.96
C TYR A 164 35.49 10.63 -12.70
N GLN A 165 36.10 11.60 -12.02
CA GLN A 165 37.02 12.61 -12.59
C GLN A 165 36.41 13.31 -13.82
N LEU A 166 35.15 13.72 -13.71
CA LEU A 166 34.39 14.39 -14.77
C LEU A 166 34.79 15.86 -14.93
N GLY A 167 35.39 16.42 -13.91
CA GLY A 167 35.71 17.85 -13.80
C GLY A 167 34.50 18.65 -13.37
N LEU A 168 34.74 19.68 -12.58
CA LEU A 168 33.71 20.58 -12.05
C LEU A 168 34.23 22.02 -12.11
N SER A 169 33.43 22.92 -12.66
CA SER A 169 33.73 24.35 -12.70
C SER A 169 32.62 25.15 -12.04
N LEU A 170 32.98 26.27 -11.44
CA LEU A 170 32.08 27.23 -10.81
C LEU A 170 32.25 28.57 -11.53
N ILE A 171 31.12 29.21 -11.83
CA ILE A 171 31.06 30.62 -12.24
C ILE A 171 30.34 31.38 -11.15
N TYR A 172 30.95 32.45 -10.69
CA TYR A 172 30.32 33.41 -9.78
C TYR A 172 29.95 34.65 -10.57
N CYS A 173 28.76 35.20 -10.40
CA CYS A 173 28.24 36.32 -11.15
C CYS A 173 27.73 37.37 -10.23
N ASP A 174 28.01 38.64 -10.53
CA ASP A 174 27.53 39.80 -9.78
C ASP A 174 27.04 40.87 -10.76
N ILE A 175 25.92 41.52 -10.48
CA ILE A 175 25.36 42.58 -11.33
C ILE A 175 26.07 43.90 -10.98
N ASP A 176 26.76 44.48 -11.94
CA ASP A 176 27.57 45.68 -11.74
C ASP A 176 26.67 46.87 -11.33
N ASN A 177 27.10 47.58 -10.28
CA ASN A 177 26.41 48.77 -9.76
C ASN A 177 24.94 48.58 -9.36
N PHE A 178 24.51 47.37 -8.99
CA PHE A 178 23.12 47.05 -8.68
C PHE A 178 22.54 47.92 -7.56
N LYS A 179 23.32 48.24 -6.54
CA LYS A 179 22.91 49.17 -5.48
C LYS A 179 22.56 50.56 -6.03
N ASN A 180 23.35 51.12 -6.92
CA ASN A 180 23.07 52.41 -7.55
C ASN A 180 21.80 52.37 -8.42
N ILE A 181 21.51 51.24 -9.04
CA ILE A 181 20.28 51.04 -9.79
C ILE A 181 19.08 51.07 -8.84
N ASN A 182 19.14 50.34 -7.72
CA ASN A 182 18.09 50.36 -6.69
C ASN A 182 17.87 51.76 -6.11
N ASP A 183 18.99 52.48 -5.82
CA ASP A 183 18.94 53.81 -5.21
C ASP A 183 18.33 54.84 -6.19
N THR A 184 18.51 54.63 -7.49
CA THR A 184 18.06 55.56 -8.57
C THR A 184 16.63 55.26 -9.02
N TYR A 185 16.29 53.98 -9.24
CA TYR A 185 15.06 53.54 -9.93
C TYR A 185 14.07 52.83 -9.00
N GLY A 186 14.47 52.56 -7.76
CA GLY A 186 13.68 51.85 -6.79
C GLY A 186 13.85 50.31 -6.83
N HIS A 187 13.45 49.67 -5.74
CA HIS A 187 13.60 48.20 -5.58
C HIS A 187 12.75 47.37 -6.56
N GLU A 188 11.58 47.89 -6.99
CA GLU A 188 10.74 47.18 -7.96
C GLU A 188 11.45 47.02 -9.32
N VAL A 189 12.15 48.06 -9.78
CA VAL A 189 12.96 48.01 -10.99
C VAL A 189 14.16 47.06 -10.80
N GLY A 190 14.78 47.08 -9.60
CA GLY A 190 15.83 46.13 -9.25
C GLY A 190 15.39 44.68 -9.32
N ASP A 191 14.17 44.41 -8.81
CA ASP A 191 13.57 43.06 -8.88
C ASP A 191 13.33 42.62 -10.31
N ASP A 192 12.84 43.49 -11.19
CA ASP A 192 12.67 43.20 -12.62
C ASP A 192 14.00 42.88 -13.30
N ILE A 193 15.08 43.59 -12.95
CA ILE A 193 16.43 43.33 -13.42
C ILE A 193 16.89 41.94 -12.97
N LEU A 194 16.71 41.58 -11.70
CA LEU A 194 17.06 40.27 -11.16
C LEU A 194 16.34 39.13 -11.89
N ILE A 195 15.03 39.28 -12.14
CA ILE A 195 14.22 38.30 -12.89
C ILE A 195 14.72 38.13 -14.31
N THR A 196 14.98 39.28 -15.00
CA THR A 196 15.50 39.28 -16.38
C THR A 196 16.86 38.66 -16.43
N PHE A 197 17.80 39.05 -15.55
CA PHE A 197 19.11 38.49 -15.43
C PHE A 197 19.11 36.97 -15.22
N ALA A 198 18.32 36.50 -14.28
CA ALA A 198 18.15 35.08 -14.01
C ALA A 198 17.67 34.29 -15.25
N THR A 199 16.76 34.89 -16.02
CA THR A 199 16.23 34.31 -17.26
C THR A 199 17.35 34.23 -18.34
N LEU A 200 18.18 35.26 -18.49
CA LEU A 200 19.31 35.28 -19.43
C LEU A 200 20.37 34.24 -19.05
N LEU A 201 20.70 34.11 -17.78
CA LEU A 201 21.62 33.08 -17.31
C LEU A 201 21.07 31.69 -17.65
N LYS A 202 19.82 31.40 -17.29
CA LYS A 202 19.19 30.10 -17.53
C LYS A 202 19.15 29.73 -19.02
N LYS A 203 18.85 30.66 -19.92
CA LYS A 203 18.84 30.45 -21.38
C LYS A 203 20.20 30.16 -21.96
N SER A 204 21.26 30.58 -21.27
CA SER A 204 22.66 30.36 -21.70
C SER A 204 23.20 28.98 -21.32
N LEU A 205 22.53 28.27 -20.43
CA LEU A 205 22.91 27.01 -19.81
C LEU A 205 22.25 25.81 -20.48
N ARG A 206 22.87 24.64 -20.27
CA ARG A 206 22.31 23.34 -20.63
C ARG A 206 21.49 22.78 -19.44
N GLU A 207 20.71 21.75 -19.68
CA GLU A 207 19.96 21.05 -18.64
C GLU A 207 20.88 20.43 -17.55
N SER A 208 22.07 20.04 -17.91
CA SER A 208 23.09 19.51 -16.98
C SER A 208 23.76 20.55 -16.10
N ASP A 209 23.67 21.83 -16.48
CA ASP A 209 24.31 22.93 -15.78
C ASP A 209 23.31 23.48 -14.72
N MET A 210 23.84 23.91 -13.60
CA MET A 210 23.00 24.39 -12.48
C MET A 210 23.26 25.86 -12.22
N VAL A 211 22.19 26.62 -12.05
CA VAL A 211 22.23 28.03 -11.67
C VAL A 211 21.41 28.28 -10.43
N ALA A 212 21.95 29.09 -9.52
CA ALA A 212 21.29 29.50 -8.27
C ALA A 212 21.53 30.97 -7.97
N ARG A 213 20.58 31.59 -7.31
CA ARG A 213 20.78 32.90 -6.68
C ARG A 213 21.48 32.68 -5.33
N TRP A 214 22.65 33.26 -5.18
CA TRP A 214 23.46 33.12 -3.97
C TRP A 214 23.05 34.08 -2.87
N GLY A 215 22.71 35.33 -3.23
CA GLY A 215 22.19 36.36 -2.34
C GLY A 215 22.17 37.71 -3.01
N GLY A 216 21.25 38.62 -2.66
CA GLY A 216 21.17 39.93 -3.27
C GLY A 216 21.19 39.91 -4.82
N GLU A 217 22.26 40.46 -5.40
CA GLU A 217 22.57 40.51 -6.82
C GLU A 217 23.53 39.41 -7.30
N GLU A 218 23.92 38.51 -6.41
CA GLU A 218 24.92 37.48 -6.66
C GLU A 218 24.30 36.18 -7.16
N PHE A 219 24.89 35.58 -8.18
CA PHE A 219 24.46 34.30 -8.75
C PHE A 219 25.66 33.36 -8.91
N VAL A 220 25.39 32.07 -8.82
CA VAL A 220 26.38 31.02 -8.97
C VAL A 220 25.93 29.99 -9.99
N VAL A 221 26.87 29.52 -10.79
CA VAL A 221 26.60 28.47 -11.80
C VAL A 221 27.62 27.36 -11.61
N LEU A 222 27.12 26.12 -11.58
CA LEU A 222 27.93 24.93 -11.46
C LEU A 222 27.89 24.16 -12.77
N ILE A 223 29.05 23.88 -13.34
CA ILE A 223 29.21 23.28 -14.68
C ILE A 223 30.03 22.00 -14.54
N PRO A 224 29.41 20.80 -14.71
CA PRO A 224 30.16 19.56 -14.86
C PRO A 224 30.96 19.59 -16.17
N SER A 225 32.27 19.81 -16.05
CA SER A 225 33.16 19.94 -17.22
C SER A 225 34.61 19.62 -16.85
N LYS A 226 35.31 18.90 -17.72
CA LYS A 226 36.72 18.50 -17.54
C LYS A 226 37.71 19.68 -17.57
N THR A 227 37.28 20.84 -18.04
CA THR A 227 38.20 21.98 -18.21
C THR A 227 37.53 23.32 -17.86
N ALA A 228 38.29 24.22 -17.26
CA ALA A 228 37.86 25.61 -17.04
C ALA A 228 37.48 26.35 -18.31
N VAL A 229 38.05 25.97 -19.46
CA VAL A 229 37.82 26.63 -20.75
C VAL A 229 36.33 26.58 -21.16
N VAL A 230 35.64 25.48 -20.85
CA VAL A 230 34.21 25.37 -21.16
C VAL A 230 33.41 26.34 -20.31
N ALA A 231 33.68 26.43 -19.02
CA ALA A 231 33.04 27.37 -18.12
C ALA A 231 33.31 28.83 -18.50
N ALA A 232 34.56 29.17 -18.88
CA ALA A 232 34.92 30.49 -19.34
C ALA A 232 34.14 30.89 -20.63
N LYS A 233 33.94 29.95 -21.57
CA LYS A 233 33.16 30.22 -22.79
C LYS A 233 31.66 30.46 -22.43
N ILE A 234 31.14 29.75 -21.45
CA ILE A 234 29.75 29.92 -20.98
C ILE A 234 29.63 31.27 -20.26
N ALA A 235 30.57 31.62 -19.39
CA ALA A 235 30.61 32.92 -18.72
C ALA A 235 30.62 34.07 -19.71
N GLU A 236 31.47 34.03 -20.74
CA GLU A 236 31.52 35.05 -21.77
C GLU A 236 30.27 35.12 -22.62
N LYS A 237 29.62 33.97 -22.90
CA LYS A 237 28.30 33.94 -23.55
C LYS A 237 27.23 34.64 -22.69
N MET A 238 27.23 34.38 -21.40
CA MET A 238 26.30 35.01 -20.41
C MET A 238 26.57 36.53 -20.39
N ARG A 239 27.81 36.94 -20.20
CA ARG A 239 28.22 38.34 -20.15
C ARG A 239 27.70 39.11 -21.39
N LYS A 240 27.94 38.58 -22.58
CA LYS A 240 27.46 39.19 -23.85
C LYS A 240 25.92 39.21 -23.93
N SER A 241 25.25 38.17 -23.42
CA SER A 241 23.80 38.13 -23.42
C SER A 241 23.18 39.17 -22.49
N VAL A 242 23.81 39.44 -21.35
CA VAL A 242 23.41 40.50 -20.42
C VAL A 242 23.66 41.88 -21.01
N GLU A 243 24.89 42.13 -21.52
CA GLU A 243 25.29 43.39 -22.12
C GLU A 243 24.43 43.79 -23.36
N ALA A 244 24.01 42.78 -24.15
CA ALA A 244 23.19 42.99 -25.34
C ALA A 244 21.69 43.14 -25.02
N ASN A 245 21.27 42.89 -23.77
CA ASN A 245 19.86 43.00 -23.37
C ASN A 245 19.55 44.44 -22.95
N GLU A 246 18.46 44.98 -23.46
CA GLU A 246 17.95 46.27 -23.02
C GLU A 246 16.99 46.06 -21.85
N PHE A 247 17.40 46.50 -20.65
CA PHE A 247 16.57 46.40 -19.44
C PHE A 247 15.62 47.58 -19.38
N ALA A 248 14.34 47.29 -19.17
CA ALA A 248 13.29 48.31 -19.11
C ALA A 248 13.63 49.39 -18.06
N ASN A 249 13.43 50.64 -18.41
CA ASN A 249 13.66 51.82 -17.58
C ASN A 249 15.11 52.17 -17.23
N VAL A 250 16.10 51.23 -17.44
CA VAL A 250 17.49 51.43 -17.05
C VAL A 250 18.43 51.45 -18.24
N GLY A 251 18.07 50.79 -19.33
CA GLY A 251 18.93 50.63 -20.52
C GLY A 251 19.88 49.43 -20.37
N THR A 252 21.17 49.67 -20.60
CA THR A 252 22.20 48.61 -20.55
C THR A 252 22.67 48.36 -19.10
N VAL A 253 22.61 47.11 -18.69
CA VAL A 253 23.17 46.62 -17.41
C VAL A 253 24.32 45.67 -17.75
N THR A 254 25.40 45.75 -17.01
CA THR A 254 26.51 44.81 -17.12
C THR A 254 26.62 43.92 -15.88
N ALA A 255 27.37 42.86 -16.00
CA ALA A 255 27.66 41.97 -14.88
C ALA A 255 29.08 41.41 -15.01
N SER A 256 29.73 41.22 -13.89
CA SER A 256 31.03 40.61 -13.73
C SER A 256 30.92 39.10 -13.53
N PHE A 257 31.88 38.33 -14.09
CA PHE A 257 31.87 36.87 -14.06
C PHE A 257 33.23 36.32 -13.68
N GLY A 258 33.35 35.68 -12.53
CA GLY A 258 34.56 34.98 -12.09
C GLY A 258 34.42 33.48 -12.31
N VAL A 259 35.46 32.86 -12.86
CA VAL A 259 35.45 31.43 -13.20
C VAL A 259 36.57 30.68 -12.47
N THR A 260 36.20 29.57 -11.85
CA THR A 260 37.15 28.65 -11.22
C THR A 260 36.91 27.21 -11.62
N HIS A 261 37.94 26.40 -11.55
CA HIS A 261 37.84 24.94 -11.74
C HIS A 261 38.22 24.22 -10.45
N TYR A 262 37.56 23.09 -10.19
CA TYR A 262 37.82 22.25 -9.03
C TYR A 262 39.25 21.72 -9.07
N LEU A 263 39.97 21.90 -7.98
CA LEU A 263 41.30 21.35 -7.74
C LEU A 263 41.20 20.31 -6.62
N ASN A 264 42.08 19.30 -6.70
CA ASN A 264 42.06 18.27 -5.67
C ASN A 264 42.28 18.85 -4.26
N GLY A 265 41.36 18.58 -3.33
CA GLY A 265 41.38 19.17 -1.99
C GLY A 265 40.52 20.42 -1.82
N ASP A 266 39.89 20.93 -2.89
CA ASP A 266 38.94 22.02 -2.78
C ASP A 266 37.67 21.62 -1.99
N ASN A 267 37.11 22.62 -1.40
CA ASN A 267 35.76 22.61 -0.85
C ASN A 267 34.96 23.81 -1.40
N LYS A 268 33.70 23.85 -1.14
CA LYS A 268 32.81 24.94 -1.57
C LYS A 268 33.36 26.33 -1.25
N LYS A 269 33.85 26.52 -0.04
CA LYS A 269 34.35 27.83 0.42
C LYS A 269 35.59 28.27 -0.38
N THR A 270 36.49 27.35 -0.65
CA THR A 270 37.71 27.66 -1.43
C THR A 270 37.41 27.96 -2.90
N MET A 271 36.46 27.20 -3.51
CA MET A 271 36.04 27.46 -4.88
C MET A 271 35.29 28.77 -5.03
N ILE A 272 34.33 29.07 -4.17
CA ILE A 272 33.57 30.32 -4.20
C ILE A 272 34.56 31.50 -4.04
N LYS A 273 35.46 31.44 -3.05
CA LYS A 273 36.44 32.50 -2.80
C LYS A 273 37.30 32.76 -4.05
N ARG A 274 37.79 31.71 -4.72
CA ARG A 274 38.60 31.88 -5.98
C ARG A 274 37.78 32.42 -7.14
N ALA A 275 36.52 32.05 -7.24
CA ALA A 275 35.65 32.61 -8.27
C ALA A 275 35.31 34.07 -8.00
N ASP A 276 35.08 34.46 -6.77
CA ASP A 276 34.85 35.83 -6.33
C ASP A 276 36.11 36.70 -6.53
N GLU A 277 37.31 36.21 -6.16
CA GLU A 277 38.58 36.88 -6.44
C GLU A 277 38.87 37.06 -7.95
N ALA A 278 38.29 36.23 -8.81
CA ALA A 278 38.40 36.34 -10.26
C ALA A 278 37.38 37.31 -10.91
N LEU A 279 36.43 37.84 -10.14
CA LEU A 279 35.51 38.90 -10.59
C LEU A 279 36.20 40.27 -10.67
N TYR A 280 37.15 40.48 -9.78
CA TYR A 280 37.95 41.73 -9.66
C TYR A 280 39.33 41.56 -10.32
#